data_b6da760fa6ba19297ba7db17ac83224c
#
_entry.id   b6da760fa6ba19297ba7db17ac83224c
#
_cell.length_a   1.000
_cell.length_b   1.000
_cell.length_c   1.000
_cell.angle_alpha   90.00
_cell.angle_beta   90.00
_cell.angle_gamma   90.00
#
_symmetry.space_group_name_H-M   'P 1'
#
loop_
_entity.id
_entity.type
_entity.pdbx_description
1 polymer ?
#
loop_
_entity_poly.entity_id
_entity_poly.type
_entity_poly.pdbx_seq_one_letter_code
_entity_poly.pdbx_strand_id
1 'polypeptide(L)'
;EKGWTQKDLAEKLYVSDKAVSKWERGLSVPDVSLLLPLAELLGVSVTELLEGRRLEEAAIPADEVEVLVKKALTLPTEPAEVKQERVKKYLPTYLACNVLGAVEALMVWNLGWVEEKMQMLLWMSCGFGFFFGAYFFFTEEVLPGYYDENRINYVTQGIFRMNIPGVYFNNRNWPVILRWGRIWTVVTAVAMPLLLALGTWAGKMVGKELCQMIWLVYLVSMAFAIIVPARKYEFGAPKKK
;
A
#
# COMPACT_ATOMS: atom_id res chain seq x y z
N GLU A 1 -18.96 -9.53 -33.67
CA GLU A 1 -19.59 -9.84 -32.36
C GLU A 1 -19.90 -11.33 -32.32
N LYS A 2 -19.31 -12.08 -31.35
CA LYS A 2 -19.42 -13.56 -31.32
C LYS A 2 -20.65 -14.03 -30.52
N GLY A 3 -21.50 -13.11 -29.99
CA GLY A 3 -22.73 -13.42 -29.27
C GLY A 3 -22.54 -14.23 -27.98
N TRP A 4 -21.32 -14.23 -27.40
CA TRP A 4 -21.03 -14.94 -26.15
C TRP A 4 -21.52 -14.16 -24.94
N THR A 5 -22.00 -14.88 -23.94
CA THR A 5 -22.29 -14.32 -22.62
C THR A 5 -20.99 -14.21 -21.80
N GLN A 6 -21.02 -13.43 -20.71
CA GLN A 6 -19.90 -13.37 -19.75
C GLN A 6 -19.51 -14.75 -19.24
N LYS A 7 -20.50 -15.65 -19.07
CA LYS A 7 -20.29 -17.01 -18.60
C LYS A 7 -19.58 -17.86 -19.65
N ASP A 8 -19.97 -17.76 -20.93
CA ASP A 8 -19.33 -18.50 -22.02
C ASP A 8 -17.84 -18.09 -22.18
N LEU A 9 -17.54 -16.81 -22.05
CA LEU A 9 -16.17 -16.31 -22.10
C LEU A 9 -15.37 -16.78 -20.87
N ALA A 10 -15.97 -16.74 -19.68
CA ALA A 10 -15.35 -17.20 -18.45
C ALA A 10 -14.98 -18.68 -18.50
N GLU A 11 -15.88 -19.55 -19.00
CA GLU A 11 -15.63 -20.98 -19.17
C GLU A 11 -14.48 -21.26 -20.15
N LYS A 12 -14.39 -20.51 -21.26
CA LYS A 12 -13.32 -20.65 -22.26
C LYS A 12 -11.95 -20.23 -21.75
N LEU A 13 -11.90 -19.27 -20.83
CA LEU A 13 -10.66 -18.74 -20.23
C LEU A 13 -10.33 -19.36 -18.87
N TYR A 14 -11.16 -20.31 -18.38
CA TYR A 14 -11.02 -20.92 -17.06
C TYR A 14 -10.98 -19.91 -15.90
N VAL A 15 -11.79 -18.85 -16.01
CA VAL A 15 -11.93 -17.80 -14.98
C VAL A 15 -13.37 -17.73 -14.47
N SER A 16 -13.63 -16.92 -13.45
CA SER A 16 -14.99 -16.70 -12.98
C SER A 16 -15.75 -15.70 -13.87
N ASP A 17 -17.05 -15.87 -14.00
CA ASP A 17 -17.97 -14.93 -14.63
C ASP A 17 -17.87 -13.52 -14.02
N LYS A 18 -17.65 -13.44 -12.70
CA LYS A 18 -17.40 -12.19 -11.98
C LYS A 18 -16.11 -11.49 -12.42
N ALA A 19 -15.08 -12.22 -12.83
CA ALA A 19 -13.85 -11.64 -13.36
C ALA A 19 -14.14 -10.96 -14.71
N VAL A 20 -14.79 -11.67 -15.63
CA VAL A 20 -15.20 -11.12 -16.93
C VAL A 20 -16.08 -9.88 -16.75
N SER A 21 -17.07 -9.96 -15.86
CA SER A 21 -17.94 -8.81 -15.54
C SER A 21 -17.19 -7.60 -15.00
N LYS A 22 -16.09 -7.80 -14.26
CA LYS A 22 -15.24 -6.69 -13.80
C LYS A 22 -14.42 -6.08 -14.94
N TRP A 23 -13.92 -6.91 -15.86
CA TRP A 23 -13.17 -6.44 -17.02
C TRP A 23 -14.03 -5.58 -17.93
N GLU A 24 -15.25 -6.03 -18.25
CA GLU A 24 -16.19 -5.26 -19.08
C GLU A 24 -16.61 -3.93 -18.47
N ARG A 25 -16.65 -3.85 -17.16
CA ARG A 25 -16.95 -2.60 -16.43
C ARG A 25 -15.73 -1.74 -16.14
N GLY A 26 -14.54 -2.14 -16.60
CA GLY A 26 -13.30 -1.43 -16.34
C GLY A 26 -12.85 -1.42 -14.87
N LEU A 27 -13.38 -2.32 -14.05
CA LEU A 27 -13.05 -2.42 -12.62
C LEU A 27 -11.78 -3.24 -12.34
N SER A 28 -11.33 -4.01 -13.31
CA SER A 28 -10.05 -4.72 -13.31
C SER A 28 -9.67 -5.05 -14.76
N VAL A 29 -8.39 -5.34 -14.98
CA VAL A 29 -7.88 -5.84 -16.25
C VAL A 29 -7.61 -7.34 -16.15
N PRO A 30 -7.64 -8.10 -17.28
CA PRO A 30 -7.18 -9.48 -17.33
C PRO A 30 -5.72 -9.59 -16.91
N ASP A 31 -5.33 -10.72 -16.33
CA ASP A 31 -3.92 -11.04 -16.13
C ASP A 31 -3.18 -11.13 -17.47
N VAL A 32 -1.89 -10.76 -17.46
CA VAL A 32 -1.05 -10.79 -18.68
C VAL A 32 -1.05 -12.16 -19.35
N SER A 33 -1.08 -13.23 -18.55
CA SER A 33 -1.16 -14.61 -19.02
C SER A 33 -2.46 -14.93 -19.80
N LEU A 34 -3.50 -14.15 -19.56
CA LEU A 34 -4.82 -14.33 -20.22
C LEU A 34 -4.97 -13.46 -21.49
N LEU A 35 -4.07 -12.49 -21.72
CA LEU A 35 -4.20 -11.56 -22.86
C LEU A 35 -4.10 -12.29 -24.20
N LEU A 36 -3.18 -13.24 -24.35
CA LEU A 36 -3.01 -14.00 -25.57
C LEU A 36 -4.20 -14.94 -25.82
N PRO A 37 -4.63 -15.80 -24.88
CA PRO A 37 -5.84 -16.62 -25.04
C PRO A 37 -7.09 -15.79 -25.31
N LEU A 38 -7.23 -14.63 -24.68
CA LEU A 38 -8.37 -13.74 -24.87
C LEU A 38 -8.37 -13.14 -26.29
N ALA A 39 -7.20 -12.67 -26.77
CA ALA A 39 -7.04 -12.15 -28.12
C ALA A 39 -7.38 -13.21 -29.18
N GLU A 40 -6.88 -14.44 -29.02
CA GLU A 40 -7.17 -15.57 -29.90
C GLU A 40 -8.68 -15.91 -29.92
N LEU A 41 -9.33 -15.97 -28.76
CA LEU A 41 -10.76 -16.23 -28.66
C LEU A 41 -11.60 -15.13 -29.33
N LEU A 42 -11.20 -13.88 -29.17
CA LEU A 42 -11.90 -12.74 -29.76
C LEU A 42 -11.58 -12.56 -31.27
N GLY A 43 -10.48 -13.17 -31.76
CA GLY A 43 -10.01 -13.01 -33.14
C GLY A 43 -9.46 -11.64 -33.43
N VAL A 44 -8.72 -11.11 -32.47
CA VAL A 44 -8.01 -9.82 -32.54
C VAL A 44 -6.55 -10.04 -32.12
N SER A 45 -5.67 -9.11 -32.50
CA SER A 45 -4.31 -9.11 -31.97
C SER A 45 -4.30 -8.64 -30.51
N VAL A 46 -3.25 -9.01 -29.75
CA VAL A 46 -3.06 -8.51 -28.38
C VAL A 46 -2.97 -6.97 -28.36
N THR A 47 -2.39 -6.38 -29.39
CA THR A 47 -2.28 -4.94 -29.56
C THR A 47 -3.65 -4.28 -29.70
N GLU A 48 -4.51 -4.82 -30.58
CA GLU A 48 -5.90 -4.34 -30.73
C GLU A 48 -6.70 -4.48 -29.44
N LEU A 49 -6.48 -5.58 -28.72
CA LEU A 49 -7.12 -5.81 -27.43
C LEU A 49 -6.70 -4.77 -26.39
N LEU A 50 -5.40 -4.40 -26.35
CA LEU A 50 -4.87 -3.41 -25.42
C LEU A 50 -5.26 -1.97 -25.77
N GLU A 51 -5.35 -1.67 -27.06
CA GLU A 51 -5.76 -0.35 -27.55
C GLU A 51 -7.28 -0.16 -27.60
N GLY A 52 -8.05 -1.25 -27.53
CA GLY A 52 -9.51 -1.20 -27.59
C GLY A 52 -10.07 -0.78 -28.95
N ARG A 53 -9.27 -0.85 -30.02
CA ARG A 53 -9.66 -0.51 -31.40
C ARG A 53 -9.08 -1.52 -32.38
N ARG A 54 -9.79 -1.80 -33.49
CA ARG A 54 -9.23 -2.55 -34.59
C ARG A 54 -8.21 -1.69 -35.35
N LEU A 55 -7.06 -2.29 -35.64
CA LEU A 55 -6.05 -1.69 -36.47
C LEU A 55 -6.35 -2.10 -37.90
N GLU A 56 -6.68 -1.14 -38.78
CA GLU A 56 -6.68 -1.38 -40.20
C GLU A 56 -5.23 -1.72 -40.63
N GLU A 57 -5.03 -2.74 -41.41
CA GLU A 57 -3.80 -3.44 -41.84
C GLU A 57 -2.51 -2.62 -42.06
N ALA A 58 -2.20 -1.64 -41.25
CA ALA A 58 -0.90 -1.01 -41.21
C ALA A 58 0.00 -1.80 -40.24
N ALA A 59 0.98 -2.49 -40.82
CA ALA A 59 2.03 -3.14 -40.01
C ALA A 59 2.58 -2.13 -39.00
N ILE A 60 2.28 -2.33 -37.72
CA ILE A 60 2.85 -1.50 -36.65
C ILE A 60 4.37 -1.70 -36.71
N PRO A 61 5.17 -0.65 -36.74
CA PRO A 61 6.62 -0.76 -36.71
C PRO A 61 7.04 -1.58 -35.49
N ALA A 62 8.02 -2.46 -35.64
CA ALA A 62 8.45 -3.39 -34.56
C ALA A 62 8.85 -2.67 -33.28
N ASP A 63 9.34 -1.44 -33.37
CA ASP A 63 9.66 -0.54 -32.27
C ASP A 63 8.42 -0.04 -31.51
N GLU A 64 7.29 0.21 -32.17
CA GLU A 64 6.02 0.52 -31.49
C GLU A 64 5.44 -0.71 -30.77
N VAL A 65 5.55 -1.90 -31.38
CA VAL A 65 5.17 -3.15 -30.71
C VAL A 65 6.02 -3.38 -29.46
N GLU A 66 7.32 -3.13 -29.54
CA GLU A 66 8.22 -3.24 -28.38
C GLU A 66 7.87 -2.23 -27.28
N VAL A 67 7.49 -1.01 -27.62
CA VAL A 67 7.02 0.01 -26.68
C VAL A 67 5.70 -0.40 -26.03
N LEU A 68 4.73 -0.94 -26.81
CA LEU A 68 3.46 -1.42 -26.28
C LEU A 68 3.62 -2.66 -25.39
N VAL A 69 4.47 -3.61 -25.79
CA VAL A 69 4.83 -4.78 -24.99
C VAL A 69 5.57 -4.35 -23.72
N LYS A 70 6.52 -3.44 -23.82
CA LYS A 70 7.15 -2.81 -22.64
C LYS A 70 6.10 -2.13 -21.76
N LYS A 71 5.16 -1.37 -22.30
CA LYS A 71 4.11 -0.68 -21.55
C LYS A 71 3.11 -1.66 -20.91
N ALA A 72 2.84 -2.79 -21.53
CA ALA A 72 1.98 -3.86 -20.99
C ALA A 72 2.73 -4.75 -19.96
N LEU A 73 4.04 -5.00 -20.17
CA LEU A 73 4.88 -5.79 -19.28
C LEU A 73 5.49 -4.96 -18.15
N THR A 74 5.68 -3.67 -18.32
CA THR A 74 6.05 -2.75 -17.26
C THR A 74 4.79 -2.27 -16.52
N LEU A 75 4.23 -3.14 -15.69
CA LEU A 75 3.90 -2.65 -14.35
C LEU A 75 5.18 -1.92 -13.91
N PRO A 76 5.14 -0.63 -13.53
CA PRO A 76 6.34 0.07 -13.13
C PRO A 76 6.91 -0.60 -11.89
N THR A 77 7.73 -1.61 -12.13
CA THR A 77 8.55 -2.21 -11.09
C THR A 77 9.70 -1.23 -10.94
N GLU A 78 9.78 -0.62 -9.79
CA GLU A 78 10.85 0.31 -9.46
C GLU A 78 12.22 -0.33 -9.84
N PRO A 79 13.10 0.38 -10.56
CA PRO A 79 14.41 -0.15 -10.90
C PRO A 79 15.14 -0.61 -9.65
N ALA A 80 15.83 -1.76 -9.75
CA ALA A 80 16.54 -2.35 -8.61
C ALA A 80 17.54 -1.37 -7.95
N GLU A 81 18.13 -0.47 -8.74
CA GLU A 81 19.03 0.59 -8.28
C GLU A 81 18.32 1.59 -7.36
N VAL A 82 17.16 2.08 -7.75
CA VAL A 82 16.35 3.03 -6.96
C VAL A 82 15.90 2.39 -5.65
N LYS A 83 15.51 1.11 -5.69
CA LYS A 83 15.17 0.33 -4.49
C LYS A 83 16.38 0.20 -3.56
N GLN A 84 17.56 -0.10 -4.10
CA GLN A 84 18.79 -0.21 -3.29
C GLN A 84 19.18 1.12 -2.67
N GLU A 85 19.10 2.23 -3.40
CA GLU A 85 19.37 3.56 -2.88
C GLU A 85 18.40 3.94 -1.75
N ARG A 86 17.11 3.65 -1.92
CA ARG A 86 16.10 3.86 -0.87
C ARG A 86 16.44 3.04 0.38
N VAL A 87 16.77 1.76 0.22
CA VAL A 87 17.15 0.90 1.35
C VAL A 87 18.40 1.45 2.04
N LYS A 88 19.45 1.78 1.30
CA LYS A 88 20.67 2.38 1.87
C LYS A 88 20.39 3.67 2.64
N LYS A 89 19.51 4.50 2.12
CA LYS A 89 19.13 5.79 2.72
C LYS A 89 18.36 5.63 4.04
N TYR A 90 17.40 4.72 4.08
CA TYR A 90 16.45 4.64 5.18
C TYR A 90 16.75 3.54 6.21
N LEU A 91 17.48 2.48 5.83
CA LEU A 91 17.79 1.35 6.71
C LEU A 91 18.49 1.76 8.01
N PRO A 92 19.51 2.66 8.00
CA PRO A 92 20.15 3.08 9.23
C PRO A 92 19.18 3.74 10.22
N THR A 93 18.35 4.66 9.74
CA THR A 93 17.36 5.34 10.58
C THR A 93 16.31 4.37 11.12
N TYR A 94 15.82 3.47 10.28
CA TYR A 94 14.85 2.44 10.67
C TYR A 94 15.42 1.51 11.75
N LEU A 95 16.65 1.01 11.56
CA LEU A 95 17.29 0.14 12.54
C LEU A 95 17.58 0.88 13.84
N ALA A 96 18.11 2.12 13.77
CA ALA A 96 18.44 2.92 14.94
C ALA A 96 17.20 3.17 15.83
N CYS A 97 16.06 3.58 15.24
CA CYS A 97 14.86 3.85 16.03
C CYS A 97 14.26 2.56 16.63
N ASN A 98 14.30 1.43 15.91
CA ASN A 98 13.80 0.16 16.46
C ASN A 98 14.72 -0.40 17.57
N VAL A 99 16.04 -0.30 17.41
CA VAL A 99 17.01 -0.70 18.44
C VAL A 99 16.84 0.18 19.68
N LEU A 100 16.74 1.49 19.51
CA LEU A 100 16.52 2.42 20.63
C LEU A 100 15.22 2.10 21.36
N GLY A 101 14.11 1.95 20.65
CA GLY A 101 12.83 1.60 21.24
C GLY A 101 12.84 0.24 21.97
N ALA A 102 13.55 -0.76 21.41
CA ALA A 102 13.72 -2.06 22.07
C ALA A 102 14.56 -1.96 23.35
N VAL A 103 15.64 -1.17 23.33
CA VAL A 103 16.48 -0.91 24.50
C VAL A 103 15.68 -0.19 25.60
N GLU A 104 14.92 0.85 25.24
CA GLU A 104 14.03 1.55 26.15
C GLU A 104 12.97 0.61 26.74
N ALA A 105 12.33 -0.22 25.92
CA ALA A 105 11.36 -1.19 26.36
C ALA A 105 11.96 -2.20 27.36
N LEU A 106 13.16 -2.70 27.08
CA LEU A 106 13.90 -3.58 28.00
C LEU A 106 14.26 -2.87 29.31
N MET A 107 14.71 -1.62 29.26
CA MET A 107 14.99 -0.82 30.45
C MET A 107 13.74 -0.63 31.32
N VAL A 108 12.65 -0.17 30.69
CA VAL A 108 11.36 0.06 31.35
C VAL A 108 10.81 -1.22 31.98
N TRP A 109 10.98 -2.35 31.31
CA TRP A 109 10.61 -3.68 31.80
C TRP A 109 11.46 -4.11 33.00
N ASN A 110 12.80 -4.06 32.87
CA ASN A 110 13.73 -4.47 33.94
C ASN A 110 13.62 -3.59 35.22
N LEU A 111 13.34 -2.30 35.06
CA LEU A 111 13.11 -1.37 36.17
C LEU A 111 11.73 -1.53 36.82
N GLY A 112 10.87 -2.40 36.27
CA GLY A 112 9.51 -2.61 36.80
C GLY A 112 8.61 -1.37 36.68
N TRP A 113 8.90 -0.47 35.75
CA TRP A 113 8.12 0.76 35.53
C TRP A 113 6.76 0.51 34.88
N VAL A 114 6.59 -0.65 34.24
CA VAL A 114 5.33 -1.08 33.65
C VAL A 114 4.80 -2.28 34.40
N GLU A 115 3.53 -2.22 34.80
CA GLU A 115 2.85 -3.34 35.46
C GLU A 115 2.83 -4.58 34.55
N GLU A 116 2.92 -5.78 35.15
CA GLU A 116 2.98 -7.05 34.42
C GLU A 116 1.85 -7.20 33.38
N LYS A 117 0.64 -6.77 33.75
CA LYS A 117 -0.53 -6.79 32.86
C LYS A 117 -0.39 -5.89 31.62
N MET A 118 0.47 -4.87 31.68
CA MET A 118 0.69 -3.90 30.59
C MET A 118 1.95 -4.22 29.78
N GLN A 119 2.76 -5.18 30.21
CA GLN A 119 3.96 -5.60 29.45
C GLN A 119 3.63 -6.10 28.04
N MET A 120 2.50 -6.78 27.88
CA MET A 120 2.02 -7.19 26.57
C MET A 120 1.83 -5.99 25.62
N LEU A 121 1.25 -4.89 26.09
CA LEU A 121 1.06 -3.67 25.29
C LEU A 121 2.39 -3.03 24.89
N LEU A 122 3.39 -3.09 25.78
CA LEU A 122 4.74 -2.62 25.50
C LEU A 122 5.37 -3.39 24.33
N TRP A 123 5.36 -4.71 24.38
CA TRP A 123 5.93 -5.54 23.32
C TRP A 123 5.11 -5.49 22.02
N MET A 124 3.79 -5.38 22.12
CA MET A 124 2.94 -5.15 20.95
C MET A 124 3.27 -3.83 20.26
N SER A 125 3.50 -2.74 21.00
CA SER A 125 3.84 -1.45 20.40
C SER A 125 5.18 -1.51 19.65
N CYS A 126 6.18 -2.19 20.20
CA CYS A 126 7.45 -2.44 19.52
C CYS A 126 7.26 -3.28 18.25
N GLY A 127 6.48 -4.35 18.31
CA GLY A 127 6.16 -5.19 17.15
C GLY A 127 5.43 -4.43 16.05
N PHE A 128 4.42 -3.64 16.41
CA PHE A 128 3.70 -2.78 15.45
C PHE A 128 4.63 -1.74 14.83
N GLY A 129 5.46 -1.07 15.61
CA GLY A 129 6.47 -0.13 15.11
C GLY A 129 7.44 -0.79 14.14
N PHE A 130 7.88 -2.01 14.44
CA PHE A 130 8.73 -2.78 13.55
C PHE A 130 8.04 -3.15 12.23
N PHE A 131 6.89 -3.80 12.25
CA PHE A 131 6.23 -4.26 11.03
C PHE A 131 5.68 -3.12 10.17
N PHE A 132 4.95 -2.17 10.75
CA PHE A 132 4.42 -1.04 10.00
C PHE A 132 5.51 -0.04 9.62
N GLY A 133 6.55 0.08 10.44
CA GLY A 133 7.74 0.85 10.09
C GLY A 133 8.42 0.27 8.86
N ALA A 134 8.66 -1.04 8.79
CA ALA A 134 9.22 -1.67 7.62
C ALA A 134 8.40 -1.36 6.35
N TYR A 135 7.07 -1.40 6.47
CA TYR A 135 6.20 -1.02 5.36
C TYR A 135 6.45 0.43 4.90
N PHE A 136 6.39 1.43 5.78
CA PHE A 136 6.57 2.83 5.41
C PHE A 136 7.97 3.18 4.91
N PHE A 137 8.99 2.51 5.41
CA PHE A 137 10.38 2.80 5.05
C PHE A 137 10.80 2.16 3.73
N PHE A 138 10.29 0.96 3.41
CA PHE A 138 10.78 0.18 2.27
C PHE A 138 9.79 0.04 1.11
N THR A 139 8.56 0.51 1.28
CA THR A 139 7.55 0.57 0.21
C THR A 139 7.98 1.51 -0.91
N GLU A 140 7.61 1.19 -2.14
CA GLU A 140 7.85 2.01 -3.33
C GLU A 140 7.18 3.37 -3.21
N GLU A 141 7.92 4.44 -3.57
CA GLU A 141 7.43 5.82 -3.44
C GLU A 141 6.55 6.26 -4.61
N VAL A 142 6.56 5.49 -5.70
CA VAL A 142 5.78 5.77 -6.90
C VAL A 142 4.76 4.66 -7.11
N LEU A 143 3.51 5.04 -7.30
CA LEU A 143 2.43 4.14 -7.67
C LEU A 143 2.32 4.05 -9.20
N PRO A 144 1.82 2.92 -9.74
CA PRO A 144 1.47 2.81 -11.15
C PRO A 144 0.58 3.95 -11.63
N GLY A 145 0.77 4.40 -12.88
CA GLY A 145 0.07 5.58 -13.44
C GLY A 145 -1.45 5.50 -13.38
N TYR A 146 -2.03 4.29 -13.42
CA TYR A 146 -3.48 4.11 -13.32
C TYR A 146 -4.08 4.59 -11.96
N TYR A 147 -3.26 4.76 -10.92
CA TYR A 147 -3.70 5.37 -9.65
C TYR A 147 -3.98 6.86 -9.79
N ASP A 148 -3.35 7.53 -10.75
CA ASP A 148 -3.59 8.95 -11.01
C ASP A 148 -4.82 9.19 -11.89
N GLU A 149 -5.20 8.19 -12.67
CA GLU A 149 -6.35 8.24 -13.59
C GLU A 149 -7.64 7.75 -12.93
N ASN A 150 -7.53 6.86 -11.93
CA ASN A 150 -8.66 6.18 -11.32
C ASN A 150 -8.74 6.43 -9.81
N ARG A 151 -9.96 6.42 -9.27
CA ARG A 151 -10.21 6.51 -7.83
C ARG A 151 -10.02 5.14 -7.16
N ILE A 152 -8.80 4.82 -6.78
CA ILE A 152 -8.44 3.54 -6.17
C ILE A 152 -8.23 3.73 -4.67
N ASN A 153 -9.00 3.00 -3.86
CA ASN A 153 -8.98 3.07 -2.40
C ASN A 153 -8.11 1.99 -1.74
N TYR A 154 -7.31 1.28 -2.50
CA TYR A 154 -6.37 0.28 -1.97
C TYR A 154 -5.00 0.44 -2.62
N VAL A 155 -3.96 0.06 -1.88
CA VAL A 155 -2.60 -0.09 -2.40
C VAL A 155 -2.13 -1.50 -2.05
N THR A 156 -1.58 -2.19 -3.02
CA THR A 156 -0.96 -3.51 -2.84
C THR A 156 0.53 -3.39 -3.14
N GLN A 157 1.36 -3.78 -2.19
CA GLN A 157 2.81 -3.83 -2.37
C GLN A 157 3.37 -5.10 -1.73
N GLY A 158 3.88 -6.00 -2.56
CA GLY A 158 4.29 -7.32 -2.14
C GLY A 158 3.12 -8.08 -1.51
N ILE A 159 3.32 -8.59 -0.30
CA ILE A 159 2.29 -9.31 0.47
C ILE A 159 1.31 -8.39 1.21
N PHE A 160 1.60 -7.10 1.30
CA PHE A 160 0.78 -6.15 2.04
C PHE A 160 -0.26 -5.51 1.13
N ARG A 161 -1.49 -5.51 1.61
CA ARG A 161 -2.60 -4.79 1.00
C ARG A 161 -3.23 -3.85 2.01
N MET A 162 -3.18 -2.56 1.72
CA MET A 162 -3.85 -1.52 2.49
C MET A 162 -5.13 -1.11 1.75
N ASN A 163 -6.26 -1.19 2.42
CA ASN A 163 -7.54 -0.71 1.91
C ASN A 163 -8.17 0.22 2.95
N ILE A 164 -8.38 1.48 2.59
CA ILE A 164 -8.96 2.48 3.49
C ILE A 164 -10.20 3.07 2.81
N PRO A 165 -11.40 2.74 3.30
CA PRO A 165 -12.63 3.29 2.74
C PRO A 165 -12.64 4.82 2.76
N GLY A 166 -13.02 5.44 1.64
CA GLY A 166 -13.09 6.90 1.51
C GLY A 166 -11.75 7.61 1.39
N VAL A 167 -10.67 6.88 1.16
CA VAL A 167 -9.34 7.41 0.83
C VAL A 167 -8.93 6.90 -0.54
N TYR A 168 -8.53 7.79 -1.45
CA TYR A 168 -8.05 7.43 -2.78
C TYR A 168 -6.56 7.73 -2.88
N PHE A 169 -5.80 6.72 -3.32
CA PHE A 169 -4.35 6.82 -3.45
C PHE A 169 -3.97 7.30 -4.84
N ASN A 170 -2.94 8.13 -4.93
CA ASN A 170 -2.36 8.65 -6.17
C ASN A 170 -0.90 9.05 -5.95
N ASN A 171 -0.16 9.34 -7.01
CA ASN A 171 1.24 9.73 -6.92
C ASN A 171 1.47 11.11 -6.26
N ARG A 172 0.43 11.89 -6.03
CA ARG A 172 0.49 13.16 -5.31
C ARG A 172 0.46 12.98 -3.79
N ASN A 173 -0.42 12.09 -3.28
CA ASN A 173 -0.57 11.88 -1.85
C ASN A 173 0.31 10.74 -1.30
N TRP A 174 0.64 9.75 -2.13
CA TRP A 174 1.37 8.56 -1.70
C TRP A 174 2.74 8.84 -1.06
N PRO A 175 3.64 9.65 -1.67
CA PRO A 175 4.93 9.98 -1.05
C PRO A 175 4.77 10.72 0.29
N VAL A 176 3.70 11.53 0.41
CA VAL A 176 3.41 12.27 1.64
C VAL A 176 2.93 11.32 2.72
N ILE A 177 2.06 10.34 2.39
CA ILE A 177 1.61 9.29 3.31
C ILE A 177 2.82 8.50 3.84
N LEU A 178 3.72 8.06 2.96
CA LEU A 178 4.93 7.35 3.36
C LEU A 178 5.82 8.18 4.28
N ARG A 179 5.98 9.47 3.97
CA ARG A 179 6.76 10.39 4.80
C ARG A 179 6.15 10.54 6.21
N TRP A 180 4.84 10.71 6.31
CA TRP A 180 4.14 10.80 7.59
C TRP A 180 4.21 9.47 8.36
N GLY A 181 4.08 8.35 7.68
CA GLY A 181 4.25 7.02 8.27
C GLY A 181 5.67 6.80 8.83
N ARG A 182 6.70 7.24 8.12
CA ARG A 182 8.10 7.20 8.59
C ARG A 182 8.29 8.05 9.85
N ILE A 183 7.78 9.29 9.84
CA ILE A 183 7.84 10.17 11.01
C ILE A 183 7.10 9.54 12.19
N TRP A 184 5.89 9.02 11.96
CA TRP A 184 5.11 8.33 12.97
C TRP A 184 5.88 7.16 13.57
N THR A 185 6.52 6.31 12.74
CA THR A 185 7.33 5.18 13.21
C THR A 185 8.48 5.63 14.12
N VAL A 186 9.25 6.64 13.70
CA VAL A 186 10.39 7.14 14.50
C VAL A 186 9.93 7.72 15.83
N VAL A 187 8.90 8.56 15.79
CA VAL A 187 8.38 9.20 17.01
C VAL A 187 7.80 8.17 17.97
N THR A 188 7.00 7.25 17.47
CA THR A 188 6.33 6.27 18.34
C THR A 188 7.26 5.18 18.85
N ALA A 189 8.30 4.79 18.09
CA ALA A 189 9.29 3.81 18.54
C ALA A 189 9.97 4.27 19.85
N VAL A 190 10.25 5.57 19.97
CA VAL A 190 10.88 6.15 21.18
C VAL A 190 9.83 6.56 22.21
N ALA A 191 8.72 7.18 21.79
CA ALA A 191 7.76 7.73 22.73
C ALA A 191 6.93 6.66 23.45
N MET A 192 6.61 5.53 22.81
CA MET A 192 5.66 4.57 23.39
C MET A 192 6.16 3.86 24.66
N PRO A 193 7.40 3.37 24.76
CA PRO A 193 7.89 2.79 26.00
C PRO A 193 7.81 3.75 27.19
N LEU A 194 8.21 5.02 26.96
CA LEU A 194 8.17 6.06 27.99
C LEU A 194 6.75 6.47 28.36
N LEU A 195 5.84 6.60 27.38
CA LEU A 195 4.44 6.93 27.65
C LEU A 195 3.73 5.82 28.44
N LEU A 196 4.02 4.55 28.16
CA LEU A 196 3.47 3.43 28.93
C LEU A 196 4.03 3.40 30.35
N ALA A 197 5.31 3.70 30.55
CA ALA A 197 5.91 3.83 31.88
C ALA A 197 5.28 4.98 32.65
N LEU A 198 5.15 6.16 32.05
CA LEU A 198 4.48 7.31 32.66
C LEU A 198 3.00 7.04 32.94
N GLY A 199 2.31 6.35 32.02
CA GLY A 199 0.92 5.96 32.16
C GLY A 199 0.72 4.98 33.32
N THR A 200 1.65 4.04 33.54
CA THR A 200 1.62 3.14 34.68
C THR A 200 1.84 3.88 35.99
N TRP A 201 2.80 4.81 36.01
CA TRP A 201 3.05 5.65 37.19
C TRP A 201 1.85 6.56 37.51
N ALA A 202 1.34 7.29 36.53
CA ALA A 202 0.18 8.15 36.69
C ALA A 202 -1.12 7.37 36.96
N GLY A 203 -1.26 6.18 36.41
CA GLY A 203 -2.41 5.29 36.64
C GLY A 203 -2.60 4.86 38.08
N LYS A 204 -1.55 4.87 38.88
CA LYS A 204 -1.65 4.67 40.36
C LYS A 204 -2.42 5.82 41.03
N MET A 205 -2.43 7.00 40.42
CA MET A 205 -3.11 8.20 40.95
C MET A 205 -4.46 8.47 40.27
N VAL A 206 -4.60 8.17 38.99
CA VAL A 206 -5.74 8.58 38.15
C VAL A 206 -6.66 7.41 37.78
N GLY A 207 -6.11 6.19 37.66
CA GLY A 207 -6.87 4.99 37.27
C GLY A 207 -6.07 4.08 36.31
N LYS A 208 -6.34 2.78 36.45
CA LYS A 208 -5.58 1.73 35.73
C LYS A 208 -5.83 1.72 34.19
N GLU A 209 -6.86 2.43 33.72
CA GLU A 209 -7.26 2.43 32.31
C GLU A 209 -6.38 3.37 31.43
N LEU A 210 -5.56 4.21 32.07
CA LEU A 210 -4.76 5.22 31.37
C LEU A 210 -3.81 4.59 30.32
N CYS A 211 -3.16 3.47 30.64
CA CYS A 211 -2.27 2.77 29.70
C CYS A 211 -3.03 2.22 28.48
N GLN A 212 -4.24 1.72 28.68
CA GLN A 212 -5.09 1.25 27.58
C GLN A 212 -5.52 2.41 26.68
N MET A 213 -5.84 3.56 27.27
CA MET A 213 -6.14 4.78 26.51
C MET A 213 -4.93 5.27 25.71
N ILE A 214 -3.73 5.28 26.29
CA ILE A 214 -2.48 5.62 25.59
C ILE A 214 -2.28 4.70 24.39
N TRP A 215 -2.49 3.39 24.58
CA TRP A 215 -2.34 2.42 23.50
C TRP A 215 -3.40 2.59 22.39
N LEU A 216 -4.66 2.89 22.75
CA LEU A 216 -5.71 3.21 21.80
C LEU A 216 -5.37 4.46 20.99
N VAL A 217 -4.88 5.52 21.64
CA VAL A 217 -4.42 6.75 20.96
C VAL A 217 -3.28 6.45 20.00
N TYR A 218 -2.36 5.56 20.39
CA TYR A 218 -1.29 5.10 19.49
C TYR A 218 -1.83 4.45 18.22
N LEU A 219 -2.77 3.51 18.31
CA LEU A 219 -3.38 2.88 17.13
C LEU A 219 -4.14 3.89 16.26
N VAL A 220 -4.91 4.77 16.89
CA VAL A 220 -5.65 5.81 16.19
C VAL A 220 -4.70 6.80 15.49
N SER A 221 -3.58 7.15 16.11
CA SER A 221 -2.57 8.06 15.54
C SER A 221 -1.96 7.51 14.24
N MET A 222 -1.82 6.18 14.11
CA MET A 222 -1.37 5.55 12.86
C MET A 222 -2.38 5.78 11.72
N ALA A 223 -3.68 5.62 12.01
CA ALA A 223 -4.72 5.91 11.01
C ALA A 223 -4.69 7.38 10.59
N PHE A 224 -4.49 8.32 11.52
CA PHE A 224 -4.34 9.74 11.21
C PHE A 224 -3.12 10.04 10.35
N ALA A 225 -1.98 9.36 10.59
CA ALA A 225 -0.78 9.52 9.78
C ALA A 225 -0.99 9.14 8.30
N ILE A 226 -1.99 8.31 8.01
CA ILE A 226 -2.34 7.91 6.64
C ILE A 226 -3.48 8.77 6.10
N ILE A 227 -4.59 8.90 6.84
CA ILE A 227 -5.83 9.52 6.36
C ILE A 227 -5.67 11.03 6.14
N VAL A 228 -4.97 11.73 7.04
CA VAL A 228 -4.81 13.20 6.95
C VAL A 228 -4.07 13.61 5.69
N PRO A 229 -2.84 13.09 5.39
CA PRO A 229 -2.16 13.44 4.17
C PRO A 229 -2.89 12.95 2.92
N ALA A 230 -3.54 11.78 2.99
CA ALA A 230 -4.30 11.24 1.88
C ALA A 230 -5.42 12.17 1.44
N ARG A 231 -6.23 12.66 2.38
CA ARG A 231 -7.33 13.61 2.09
C ARG A 231 -6.85 14.99 1.69
N LYS A 232 -5.78 15.49 2.33
CA LYS A 232 -5.26 16.83 2.04
C LYS A 232 -4.72 16.96 0.61
N TYR A 233 -4.17 15.89 0.07
CA TYR A 233 -3.57 15.84 -1.27
C TYR A 233 -4.38 14.98 -2.25
N GLU A 234 -5.65 14.72 -1.92
CA GLU A 234 -6.58 14.05 -2.83
C GLU A 234 -6.83 14.90 -4.09
N PHE A 235 -7.22 14.27 -5.18
CA PHE A 235 -7.57 14.98 -6.43
C PHE A 235 -8.48 16.17 -6.14
N GLY A 236 -8.05 17.35 -6.54
CA GLY A 236 -8.98 18.46 -6.71
C GLY A 236 -10.13 17.97 -7.59
N ALA A 237 -11.38 18.25 -7.18
CA ALA A 237 -12.57 17.83 -7.93
C ALA A 237 -12.36 18.10 -9.42
N PRO A 238 -12.71 17.16 -10.33
CA PRO A 238 -12.57 17.38 -11.75
C PRO A 238 -13.29 18.69 -12.06
N LYS A 239 -12.57 19.67 -12.63
CA LYS A 239 -13.21 20.89 -13.12
C LYS A 239 -14.31 20.41 -14.05
N LYS A 240 -15.58 20.59 -13.63
CA LYS A 240 -16.72 20.41 -14.52
C LYS A 240 -16.46 21.28 -15.75
N LYS A 241 -16.17 20.63 -16.88
CA LYS A 241 -16.28 21.25 -18.20
C LYS A 241 -17.72 21.34 -18.58
#